data_2ace6adfc8f9f80bea3fcadd1edf75b1
#
_entry.id   2ace6adfc8f9f80bea3fcadd1edf75b1
#
_cell.length_a   1.000
_cell.length_b   1.000
_cell.length_c   1.000
_cell.angle_alpha   90.00
_cell.angle_beta   90.00
_cell.angle_gamma   90.00
#
_symmetry.space_group_name_H-M   'P 1'
#
loop_
_entity.id
_entity.type
_entity.pdbx_description
1 polymer ?
#
loop_
_entity_poly.entity_id
_entity_poly.type
_entity_poly.pdbx_seq_one_letter_code
_entity_poly.pdbx_strand_id
1 'polypeptide(L)'
;MAAQRKNGLSGRLVGINNFYYFCTMELFKQLASLMLPSKILDYFDVVKVEQGTTLIEISLDETYPESYKHDESIESKWFMESTTITDFPIRDHKILLHIRRRRWLNRNDGVSFCRPLNLVADGTCYSKEFAAFLKDTYGEFPCDLPYA
;
A
#
# COMPACT_ATOMS: atom_id res chain seq x y z
N MET A 1 53.80 -7.50 33.97
CA MET A 1 53.21 -8.09 32.75
C MET A 1 51.71 -8.30 33.01
N ALA A 2 50.89 -7.41 32.46
CA ALA A 2 49.45 -7.45 32.68
C ALA A 2 48.75 -7.90 31.37
N ALA A 3 48.06 -9.04 31.47
CA ALA A 3 47.24 -9.55 30.37
C ALA A 3 45.87 -8.89 30.39
N GLN A 4 45.54 -8.14 29.35
CA GLN A 4 44.21 -7.57 29.13
C GLN A 4 43.24 -8.64 28.61
N ARG A 5 42.18 -8.89 29.37
CA ARG A 5 41.02 -9.65 28.92
C ARG A 5 40.11 -8.71 28.12
N LYS A 6 39.97 -8.92 26.84
CA LYS A 6 38.89 -8.32 26.02
C LYS A 6 37.61 -9.12 26.24
N ASN A 7 36.66 -8.53 26.93
CA ASN A 7 35.30 -9.08 27.03
C ASN A 7 34.53 -8.73 25.76
N GLY A 8 34.17 -9.75 24.99
CA GLY A 8 33.24 -9.65 23.87
C GLY A 8 31.79 -9.54 24.35
N LEU A 9 31.22 -8.36 24.26
CA LEU A 9 29.78 -8.10 24.42
C LEU A 9 29.24 -7.60 23.07
N SER A 10 29.22 -8.44 22.06
CA SER A 10 28.70 -8.06 20.74
C SER A 10 27.53 -8.92 20.24
N GLY A 11 27.04 -9.88 21.04
CA GLY A 11 26.06 -10.87 20.56
C GLY A 11 24.60 -10.66 20.99
N ARG A 12 24.29 -9.68 21.87
CA ARG A 12 22.93 -9.55 22.45
C ARG A 12 22.08 -8.39 21.96
N LEU A 13 22.62 -7.43 21.24
CA LEU A 13 21.88 -6.24 20.78
C LEU A 13 21.16 -6.43 19.43
N VAL A 14 21.60 -7.38 18.62
CA VAL A 14 21.02 -7.62 17.30
C VAL A 14 19.62 -8.24 17.40
N GLY A 15 19.37 -9.09 18.38
CA GLY A 15 18.07 -9.75 18.56
C GLY A 15 16.97 -8.81 19.09
N ILE A 16 17.34 -7.86 19.93
CA ILE A 16 16.38 -6.93 20.56
C ILE A 16 15.92 -5.89 19.52
N ASN A 17 16.81 -5.35 18.71
CA ASN A 17 16.46 -4.39 17.65
C ASN A 17 15.53 -5.01 16.62
N ASN A 18 15.71 -6.27 16.26
CA ASN A 18 14.87 -6.97 15.27
C ASN A 18 13.46 -7.22 15.83
N PHE A 19 13.32 -7.52 17.12
CA PHE A 19 12.02 -7.72 17.74
C PHE A 19 11.23 -6.42 17.88
N TYR A 20 11.86 -5.31 18.28
CA TYR A 20 11.21 -3.99 18.31
C TYR A 20 10.83 -3.52 16.91
N TYR A 21 11.66 -3.75 15.91
CA TYR A 21 11.36 -3.40 14.51
C TYR A 21 10.15 -4.17 13.99
N PHE A 22 10.07 -5.46 14.27
CA PHE A 22 8.94 -6.30 13.86
C PHE A 22 7.63 -5.88 14.55
N CYS A 23 7.67 -5.59 15.85
CA CYS A 23 6.51 -5.15 16.63
C CYS A 23 5.98 -3.79 16.16
N THR A 24 6.87 -2.84 15.84
CA THR A 24 6.49 -1.51 15.32
C THR A 24 5.90 -1.58 13.92
N MET A 25 6.41 -2.45 13.05
CA MET A 25 5.88 -2.65 11.69
C MET A 25 4.47 -3.25 11.72
N GLU A 26 4.19 -4.17 12.63
CA GLU A 26 2.87 -4.77 12.78
C GLU A 26 1.83 -3.75 13.27
N LEU A 27 2.16 -2.95 14.28
CA LEU A 27 1.30 -1.85 14.75
C LEU A 27 1.04 -0.81 13.65
N PHE A 28 2.05 -0.50 12.85
CA PHE A 28 1.90 0.42 11.73
C PHE A 28 0.93 -0.12 10.66
N LYS A 29 1.03 -1.41 10.32
CA LYS A 29 0.09 -2.08 9.40
C LYS A 29 -1.34 -2.07 9.95
N GLN A 30 -1.51 -2.33 11.24
CA GLN A 30 -2.82 -2.28 11.89
C GLN A 30 -3.43 -0.87 11.84
N LEU A 31 -2.65 0.18 12.13
CA LEU A 31 -3.12 1.56 11.99
C LEU A 31 -3.46 1.91 10.54
N ALA A 32 -2.61 1.53 9.59
CA ALA A 32 -2.85 1.77 8.17
C ALA A 32 -4.13 1.05 7.68
N SER A 33 -4.41 -0.16 8.17
CA SER A 33 -5.62 -0.91 7.80
C SER A 33 -6.92 -0.28 8.29
N LEU A 34 -6.86 0.58 9.31
CA LEU A 34 -8.03 1.35 9.78
C LEU A 34 -8.28 2.62 8.98
N MET A 35 -7.28 3.11 8.26
CA MET A 35 -7.31 4.39 7.56
C MET A 35 -7.44 4.24 6.03
N LEU A 36 -7.05 3.09 5.50
CA LEU A 36 -7.05 2.81 4.07
C LEU A 36 -8.24 1.92 3.69
N PRO A 37 -8.63 1.89 2.40
CA PRO A 37 -9.69 1.00 1.93
C PRO A 37 -9.46 -0.44 2.38
N SER A 38 -10.54 -1.12 2.76
CA SER A 38 -10.46 -2.48 3.26
C SER A 38 -9.72 -3.41 2.28
N LYS A 39 -8.86 -4.26 2.82
CA LYS A 39 -8.05 -5.22 2.07
C LYS A 39 -7.00 -4.62 1.11
N ILE A 40 -6.81 -3.29 1.05
CA ILE A 40 -5.78 -2.74 0.15
C ILE A 40 -4.39 -3.23 0.53
N LEU A 41 -4.11 -3.38 1.81
CA LEU A 41 -2.82 -3.87 2.34
C LEU A 41 -2.58 -5.36 2.11
N ASP A 42 -3.59 -6.12 1.67
CA ASP A 42 -3.44 -7.51 1.21
C ASP A 42 -2.74 -7.58 -0.16
N TYR A 43 -2.83 -6.49 -0.92
CA TYR A 43 -2.33 -6.42 -2.29
C TYR A 43 -1.24 -5.39 -2.51
N PHE A 44 -1.09 -4.42 -1.60
CA PHE A 44 -0.17 -3.29 -1.75
C PHE A 44 0.62 -3.01 -0.47
N ASP A 45 1.86 -2.60 -0.67
CA ASP A 45 2.71 -2.05 0.37
C ASP A 45 2.70 -0.52 0.29
N VAL A 46 2.63 0.15 1.45
CA VAL A 46 2.83 1.59 1.55
C VAL A 46 4.31 1.89 1.37
N VAL A 47 4.67 2.59 0.29
CA VAL A 47 6.08 2.92 -0.01
C VAL A 47 6.44 4.36 0.33
N LYS A 48 5.44 5.27 0.36
CA LYS A 48 5.67 6.67 0.67
C LYS A 48 4.41 7.31 1.23
N VAL A 49 4.58 8.22 2.18
CA VAL A 49 3.50 9.09 2.68
C VAL A 49 4.02 10.52 2.69
N GLU A 50 3.28 11.42 2.05
CA GLU A 50 3.56 12.86 2.03
C GLU A 50 2.38 13.62 2.60
N GLN A 51 2.64 14.50 3.54
CA GLN A 51 1.61 15.32 4.17
C GLN A 51 1.84 16.79 3.83
N GLY A 52 0.88 17.37 3.12
CA GLY A 52 0.77 18.81 2.90
C GLY A 52 -0.17 19.47 3.91
N THR A 53 -0.54 20.71 3.66
CA THR A 53 -1.42 21.50 4.55
C THR A 53 -2.88 20.99 4.53
N THR A 54 -3.36 20.55 3.38
CA THR A 54 -4.76 20.11 3.16
C THR A 54 -4.86 18.77 2.44
N LEU A 55 -3.71 18.15 2.16
CA LEU A 55 -3.61 16.97 1.33
C LEU A 55 -2.64 15.97 1.96
N ILE A 56 -3.01 14.70 1.95
CA ILE A 56 -2.13 13.58 2.26
C ILE A 56 -2.06 12.69 1.03
N GLU A 57 -0.85 12.41 0.56
CA GLU A 57 -0.58 11.54 -0.57
C GLU A 57 0.09 10.26 -0.09
N ILE A 58 -0.49 9.13 -0.44
CA ILE A 58 0.00 7.80 -0.05
C ILE A 58 0.34 7.02 -1.31
N SER A 59 1.61 6.68 -1.47
CA SER A 59 2.06 5.86 -2.59
C SER A 59 2.06 4.39 -2.19
N LEU A 60 1.43 3.59 -3.02
CA LEU A 60 1.18 2.17 -2.83
C LEU A 60 1.71 1.36 -4.01
N ASP A 61 2.56 0.38 -3.74
CA ASP A 61 3.10 -0.54 -4.75
C ASP A 61 2.49 -1.93 -4.59
N GLU A 62 2.05 -2.52 -5.69
CA GLU A 62 1.51 -3.88 -5.68
C GLU A 62 2.57 -4.89 -5.20
N THR A 63 2.21 -5.65 -4.17
CA THR A 63 3.05 -6.72 -3.62
C THR A 63 3.25 -7.84 -4.61
N TYR A 64 4.35 -8.59 -4.46
CA TYR A 64 4.56 -9.82 -5.22
C TYR A 64 3.79 -10.96 -4.54
N PRO A 65 2.75 -11.53 -5.17
CA PRO A 65 1.98 -12.62 -4.56
C PRO A 65 2.85 -13.84 -4.30
N GLU A 66 2.64 -14.49 -3.17
CA GLU A 66 3.38 -15.70 -2.83
C GLU A 66 3.16 -16.83 -3.86
N SER A 67 1.94 -16.94 -4.40
CA SER A 67 1.59 -17.89 -5.46
C SER A 67 2.42 -17.72 -6.74
N TYR A 68 2.87 -16.49 -7.05
CA TYR A 68 3.66 -16.22 -8.25
C TYR A 68 5.17 -16.39 -8.03
N LYS A 69 5.63 -16.39 -6.78
CA LYS A 69 7.05 -16.60 -6.46
C LYS A 69 7.57 -17.99 -6.84
N HIS A 70 6.67 -18.97 -6.81
CA HIS A 70 6.99 -20.37 -7.09
C HIS A 70 6.54 -20.82 -8.48
N ASP A 71 5.95 -19.92 -9.27
CA ASP A 71 5.47 -20.23 -10.62
C ASP A 71 6.45 -19.67 -11.66
N GLU A 72 7.27 -20.55 -12.23
CA GLU A 72 8.26 -20.21 -13.26
C GLU A 72 7.62 -19.72 -14.57
N SER A 73 6.32 -19.96 -14.77
CA SER A 73 5.57 -19.51 -15.93
C SER A 73 5.17 -18.04 -15.85
N ILE A 74 5.19 -17.42 -14.65
CA ILE A 74 4.78 -16.04 -14.42
C ILE A 74 5.98 -15.16 -14.12
N GLU A 75 6.16 -14.12 -14.91
CA GLU A 75 7.23 -13.14 -14.76
C GLU A 75 6.65 -11.73 -14.52
N SER A 76 7.22 -11.02 -13.54
CA SER A 76 6.92 -9.60 -13.35
C SER A 76 7.69 -8.74 -14.34
N LYS A 77 6.98 -7.95 -15.16
CA LYS A 77 7.59 -7.09 -16.18
C LYS A 77 7.91 -5.67 -15.70
N TRP A 78 7.52 -5.27 -14.53
CA TRP A 78 7.70 -3.95 -13.94
C TRP A 78 6.35 -3.35 -13.49
N PHE A 79 6.43 -2.18 -12.91
CA PHE A 79 5.24 -1.42 -12.55
C PHE A 79 4.70 -0.65 -13.75
N MET A 80 3.37 -0.53 -13.79
CA MET A 80 2.66 0.38 -14.68
C MET A 80 2.70 1.81 -14.13
N GLU A 81 2.25 2.78 -14.90
CA GLU A 81 2.04 4.13 -14.41
C GLU A 81 1.10 4.15 -13.19
N SER A 82 1.36 5.09 -12.30
CA SER A 82 0.56 5.28 -11.10
C SER A 82 -0.83 5.78 -11.45
N THR A 83 -1.85 5.16 -10.86
CA THR A 83 -3.24 5.63 -10.91
C THR A 83 -3.57 6.32 -9.60
N THR A 84 -4.15 7.53 -9.67
CA THR A 84 -4.55 8.29 -8.49
C THR A 84 -6.01 8.02 -8.15
N ILE A 85 -6.29 7.69 -6.91
CA ILE A 85 -7.62 7.42 -6.37
C ILE A 85 -7.83 8.34 -5.18
N THR A 86 -9.01 8.98 -5.10
CA THR A 86 -9.43 9.74 -3.93
C THR A 86 -10.15 8.81 -2.95
N ASP A 87 -9.79 8.92 -1.68
CA ASP A 87 -10.37 8.13 -0.58
C ASP A 87 -10.98 9.04 0.48
N PHE A 88 -11.54 8.44 1.55
CA PHE A 88 -12.11 9.19 2.67
C PHE A 88 -11.12 10.21 3.22
N PRO A 89 -11.56 11.45 3.43
CA PRO A 89 -10.71 12.47 4.06
C PRO A 89 -10.38 12.06 5.49
N ILE A 90 -9.16 12.34 5.91
CA ILE A 90 -8.73 12.14 7.28
C ILE A 90 -8.66 13.51 7.94
N ARG A 91 -9.60 13.78 8.87
CA ARG A 91 -9.80 15.08 9.48
C ARG A 91 -10.10 16.13 8.40
N ASP A 92 -9.24 17.14 8.27
CA ASP A 92 -9.31 18.24 7.31
C ASP A 92 -8.42 18.05 6.07
N HIS A 93 -7.87 16.85 5.88
CA HIS A 93 -7.00 16.53 4.75
C HIS A 93 -7.69 15.62 3.76
N LYS A 94 -7.64 16.00 2.48
CA LYS A 94 -7.95 15.10 1.36
C LYS A 94 -6.93 13.97 1.30
N ILE A 95 -7.36 12.76 0.99
CA ILE A 95 -6.48 11.61 0.80
C ILE A 95 -6.42 11.25 -0.67
N LEU A 96 -5.21 11.20 -1.21
CA LEU A 96 -4.92 10.67 -2.54
C LEU A 96 -4.06 9.41 -2.41
N LEU A 97 -4.53 8.33 -3.02
CA LEU A 97 -3.81 7.07 -3.12
C LEU A 97 -3.19 6.96 -4.50
N HIS A 98 -1.87 6.96 -4.60
CA HIS A 98 -1.12 6.74 -5.83
C HIS A 98 -0.77 5.26 -5.93
N ILE A 99 -1.50 4.52 -6.74
CA ILE A 99 -1.41 3.07 -6.83
C ILE A 99 -0.62 2.67 -8.05
N ARG A 100 0.52 1.99 -7.88
CA ARG A 100 1.28 1.37 -8.95
C ARG A 100 1.02 -0.12 -8.99
N ARG A 101 0.52 -0.59 -10.12
CA ARG A 101 0.22 -2.01 -10.35
C ARG A 101 1.35 -2.67 -11.13
N ARG A 102 1.54 -3.96 -10.90
CA ARG A 102 2.50 -4.76 -11.66
C ARG A 102 1.87 -5.29 -12.95
N ARG A 103 2.67 -5.29 -14.02
CA ARG A 103 2.36 -6.05 -15.23
C ARG A 103 3.03 -7.41 -15.13
N TRP A 104 2.26 -8.43 -15.36
CA TRP A 104 2.68 -9.82 -15.35
C TRP A 104 2.74 -10.37 -16.76
N LEU A 105 3.66 -11.27 -17.05
CA LEU A 105 3.75 -11.99 -18.31
C LEU A 105 3.60 -13.48 -18.02
N ASN A 106 2.69 -14.13 -18.73
CA ASN A 106 2.67 -15.58 -18.79
C ASN A 106 3.63 -16.02 -19.90
N ARG A 107 4.67 -16.73 -19.55
CA ARG A 107 5.71 -17.20 -20.50
C ARG A 107 5.21 -18.29 -21.43
N ASN A 108 4.17 -19.03 -21.05
CA ASN A 108 3.65 -20.14 -21.84
C ASN A 108 2.90 -19.65 -23.10
N ASP A 109 2.18 -18.56 -22.97
CA ASP A 109 1.37 -17.98 -24.07
C ASP A 109 1.85 -16.59 -24.53
N GLY A 110 2.85 -16.02 -23.83
CA GLY A 110 3.38 -14.70 -24.14
C GLY A 110 2.44 -13.54 -23.81
N VAL A 111 1.33 -13.79 -23.12
CA VAL A 111 0.31 -12.78 -22.82
C VAL A 111 0.65 -12.01 -21.56
N SER A 112 0.60 -10.68 -21.66
CA SER A 112 0.75 -9.80 -20.50
C SER A 112 -0.61 -9.53 -19.86
N PHE A 113 -0.68 -9.58 -18.53
CA PHE A 113 -1.90 -9.34 -17.77
C PHE A 113 -1.63 -8.55 -16.48
N CYS A 114 -2.69 -8.02 -15.88
CA CYS A 114 -2.70 -7.44 -14.55
C CYS A 114 -3.63 -8.24 -13.66
N ARG A 115 -3.33 -8.36 -12.37
CA ARG A 115 -4.25 -9.04 -11.44
C ARG A 115 -5.60 -8.30 -11.42
N PRO A 116 -6.74 -9.00 -11.44
CA PRO A 116 -8.05 -8.37 -11.30
C PRO A 116 -8.20 -7.82 -9.88
N LEU A 117 -8.10 -6.51 -9.72
CA LEU A 117 -8.26 -5.81 -8.44
C LEU A 117 -9.41 -4.81 -8.56
N ASN A 118 -10.34 -4.89 -7.63
CA ASN A 118 -11.56 -4.12 -7.66
C ASN A 118 -11.55 -3.05 -6.56
N LEU A 119 -10.68 -2.04 -6.71
CA LEU A 119 -10.43 -1.00 -5.72
C LEU A 119 -11.21 0.30 -6.00
N VAL A 120 -11.50 0.57 -7.26
CA VAL A 120 -12.12 1.81 -7.73
C VAL A 120 -13.58 1.56 -8.08
N ALA A 121 -14.46 2.52 -7.81
CA ALA A 121 -15.82 2.47 -8.30
C ALA A 121 -15.86 2.79 -9.80
N ASP A 122 -16.63 2.02 -10.55
CA ASP A 122 -16.71 2.13 -12.00
C ASP A 122 -17.11 3.55 -12.44
N GLY A 123 -16.34 4.09 -13.41
CA GLY A 123 -16.57 5.44 -13.94
C GLY A 123 -16.14 6.58 -13.01
N THR A 124 -15.43 6.32 -11.94
CA THR A 124 -14.98 7.33 -10.98
C THR A 124 -13.49 7.22 -10.67
N CYS A 125 -12.94 8.24 -9.99
CA CYS A 125 -11.61 8.22 -9.39
C CYS A 125 -11.66 8.04 -7.86
N TYR A 126 -12.78 7.54 -7.33
CA TYR A 126 -12.96 7.32 -5.89
C TYR A 126 -12.74 5.85 -5.53
N SER A 127 -12.27 5.60 -4.29
CA SER A 127 -12.31 4.25 -3.75
C SER A 127 -13.75 3.75 -3.69
N LYS A 128 -13.96 2.43 -3.78
CA LYS A 128 -15.33 1.88 -3.77
C LYS A 128 -16.11 2.23 -2.52
N GLU A 129 -15.46 2.20 -1.38
CA GLU A 129 -16.09 2.49 -0.09
C GLU A 129 -16.49 3.96 -0.01
N PHE A 130 -15.61 4.87 -0.45
CA PHE A 130 -15.88 6.30 -0.47
C PHE A 130 -16.96 6.65 -1.50
N ALA A 131 -16.93 6.06 -2.68
CA ALA A 131 -17.97 6.24 -3.69
C ALA A 131 -19.35 5.76 -3.20
N ALA A 132 -19.41 4.62 -2.51
CA ALA A 132 -20.64 4.11 -1.93
C ALA A 132 -21.20 5.05 -0.86
N PHE A 133 -20.32 5.56 0.02
CA PHE A 133 -20.69 6.54 1.02
C PHE A 133 -21.25 7.84 0.41
N LEU A 134 -20.58 8.38 -0.63
CA LEU A 134 -21.04 9.59 -1.32
C LEU A 134 -22.40 9.38 -1.97
N LYS A 135 -22.61 8.25 -2.62
CA LYS A 135 -23.88 7.91 -3.23
C LYS A 135 -25.01 7.77 -2.21
N ASP A 136 -24.75 7.15 -1.07
CA ASP A 136 -25.73 6.98 0.00
C ASP A 136 -26.09 8.33 0.64
N THR A 137 -25.11 9.21 0.81
CA THR A 137 -25.30 10.50 1.49
C THR A 137 -25.93 11.56 0.61
N TYR A 138 -25.56 11.62 -0.67
CA TYR A 138 -25.93 12.72 -1.58
C TYR A 138 -26.78 12.25 -2.77
N GLY A 139 -27.01 10.94 -2.96
CA GLY A 139 -27.78 10.36 -4.08
C GLY A 139 -27.04 10.35 -5.41
N GLU A 140 -26.15 11.31 -5.66
CA GLU A 140 -25.29 11.42 -6.83
C GLU A 140 -23.87 11.85 -6.40
N PHE A 141 -22.88 11.69 -7.30
CA PHE A 141 -21.54 12.20 -7.01
C PHE A 141 -21.52 13.72 -7.11
N PRO A 142 -21.35 14.48 -6.02
CA PRO A 142 -21.23 15.92 -6.11
C PRO A 142 -19.96 16.29 -6.86
N CYS A 143 -20.12 17.13 -7.91
CA CYS A 143 -18.98 17.63 -8.69
C CYS A 143 -18.11 18.61 -7.87
N ASP A 144 -18.66 19.19 -6.81
CA ASP A 144 -18.07 20.31 -6.06
C ASP A 144 -17.82 19.97 -4.58
N LEU A 145 -17.40 18.75 -4.26
CA LEU A 145 -16.99 18.46 -2.90
C LEU A 145 -15.73 19.25 -2.55
N PRO A 146 -15.63 19.80 -1.33
CA PRO A 146 -14.44 20.54 -0.88
C PRO A 146 -13.17 19.67 -0.87
N TYR A 147 -13.33 18.37 -1.11
CA TYR A 147 -12.28 17.38 -1.19
C TYR A 147 -12.21 16.69 -2.57
N ALA A 148 -12.91 17.19 -3.58
CA ALA A 148 -12.85 16.66 -4.94
C ALA A 148 -11.65 17.25 -5.72
#